data_4e29ff594944d550c2f2add207d8fe96
#
_entry.id   4e29ff594944d550c2f2add207d8fe96
#
_cell.length_a   1.000
_cell.length_b   1.000
_cell.length_c   1.000
_cell.angle_alpha   90.00
_cell.angle_beta   90.00
_cell.angle_gamma   90.00
#
_symmetry.space_group_name_H-M   'P 1'
#
loop_
_entity.id
_entity.type
_entity.pdbx_description
1 polymer ?
#
loop_
_entity_poly.entity_id
_entity_poly.type
_entity_poly.pdbx_seq_one_letter_code
_entity_poly.pdbx_strand_id
1 'polypeptide(L)' 'MDAINPKHYRDDIECIDAIRAQLTDEEWRGYLRGQVAKYNWRMGRKDEAAQDAQKLLWYASFLAGADPRENR' A
#
# COMPACT_ATOMS: atom_id res chain seq x y z
N MET A 1 -14.39 -22.03 9.09
CA MET A 1 -13.46 -21.66 8.12
C MET A 1 -12.58 -20.53 8.56
N ASP A 2 -11.39 -20.64 8.26
CA ASP A 2 -10.56 -19.55 8.51
C ASP A 2 -10.82 -18.57 7.46
N ALA A 3 -11.75 -17.72 7.74
CA ALA A 3 -12.09 -16.69 6.81
C ALA A 3 -10.87 -15.95 6.36
N ILE A 4 -9.91 -15.91 7.24
CA ILE A 4 -8.70 -15.20 6.92
C ILE A 4 -7.53 -16.11 7.04
N ASN A 5 -7.23 -16.79 5.97
CA ASN A 5 -6.04 -17.60 5.88
C ASN A 5 -5.07 -16.87 4.97
N PRO A 6 -3.99 -16.31 5.53
CA PRO A 6 -3.07 -15.50 4.74
C PRO A 6 -2.46 -16.24 3.56
N LYS A 7 -2.28 -17.55 3.68
CA LYS A 7 -1.73 -18.32 2.58
C LYS A 7 -2.68 -18.36 1.40
N HIS A 8 -3.93 -18.73 1.64
CA HIS A 8 -4.91 -18.79 0.57
C HIS A 8 -5.19 -17.42 -0.01
N TYR A 9 -5.25 -16.45 0.87
CA TYR A 9 -5.53 -15.10 0.46
C TYR A 9 -4.49 -14.57 -0.53
N ARG A 10 -3.22 -14.84 -0.24
CA ARG A 10 -2.14 -14.33 -1.08
C ARG A 10 -1.96 -15.09 -2.39
N ASP A 11 -2.48 -16.32 -2.47
CA ASP A 11 -2.39 -17.10 -3.69
C ASP A 11 -3.23 -16.49 -4.80
N ASP A 12 -4.32 -15.84 -4.44
CA ASP A 12 -5.27 -15.33 -5.41
C ASP A 12 -5.14 -13.86 -5.69
N ILE A 13 -4.95 -13.05 -4.64
CA ILE A 13 -4.94 -11.61 -4.83
C ILE A 13 -4.14 -10.95 -3.71
N GLU A 14 -3.34 -9.98 -4.04
CA GLU A 14 -2.59 -9.23 -3.04
C GLU A 14 -3.52 -8.27 -2.32
N CYS A 15 -3.19 -7.99 -1.07
CA CYS A 15 -4.03 -7.14 -0.23
C CYS A 15 -4.31 -5.77 -0.86
N ILE A 16 -3.31 -5.17 -1.46
CA ILE A 16 -3.48 -3.85 -2.08
C ILE A 16 -4.51 -3.88 -3.21
N ASP A 17 -4.55 -4.97 -3.96
CA ASP A 17 -5.53 -5.12 -5.03
C ASP A 17 -6.93 -5.33 -4.47
N ALA A 18 -7.04 -6.06 -3.36
CA ALA A 18 -8.32 -6.26 -2.70
C ALA A 18 -8.86 -4.94 -2.15
N ILE A 19 -7.98 -4.12 -1.60
CA ILE A 19 -8.37 -2.80 -1.11
C ILE A 19 -8.86 -1.94 -2.27
N ARG A 20 -8.08 -1.92 -3.35
CA ARG A 20 -8.46 -1.13 -4.54
C ARG A 20 -9.84 -1.52 -5.06
N ALA A 21 -10.11 -2.82 -5.09
CA ALA A 21 -11.37 -3.32 -5.63
C ALA A 21 -12.60 -2.90 -4.83
N GLN A 22 -12.42 -2.54 -3.58
CA GLN A 22 -13.52 -2.17 -2.69
C GLN A 22 -13.78 -0.67 -2.62
N LEU A 23 -12.93 0.13 -3.27
CA LEU A 23 -12.99 1.58 -3.14
C LEU A 23 -13.31 2.23 -4.48
N THR A 24 -13.97 3.38 -4.42
CA THR A 24 -14.11 4.23 -5.60
C THR A 24 -12.75 4.83 -5.91
N ASP A 25 -12.62 5.44 -7.08
CA ASP A 25 -11.37 6.09 -7.45
C ASP A 25 -10.97 7.18 -6.45
N GLU A 26 -11.96 7.94 -5.99
CA GLU A 26 -11.71 9.00 -5.02
C GLU A 26 -11.27 8.43 -3.67
N GLU A 27 -11.94 7.38 -3.22
CA GLU A 27 -11.56 6.72 -1.98
C GLU A 27 -10.17 6.10 -2.06
N TRP A 28 -9.86 5.49 -3.18
CA TRP A 28 -8.54 4.91 -3.42
C TRP A 28 -7.46 5.98 -3.32
N ARG A 29 -7.69 7.13 -3.95
CA ARG A 29 -6.74 8.24 -3.87
C ARG A 29 -6.56 8.70 -2.43
N GLY A 30 -7.66 8.80 -1.68
CA GLY A 30 -7.60 9.17 -0.27
C GLY A 30 -6.83 8.16 0.57
N TYR A 31 -7.06 6.88 0.33
CA TYR A 31 -6.34 5.83 1.01
C TYR A 31 -4.83 5.95 0.78
N LEU A 32 -4.43 6.13 -0.48
CA LEU A 32 -3.01 6.26 -0.83
C LEU A 32 -2.38 7.49 -0.20
N ARG A 33 -3.10 8.61 -0.22
CA ARG A 33 -2.62 9.84 0.39
C ARG A 33 -2.41 9.66 1.89
N GLY A 34 -3.32 8.91 2.53
CA GLY A 34 -3.19 8.61 3.94
C GLY A 34 -1.95 7.79 4.24
N GLN A 35 -1.66 6.81 3.39
CA GLN A 35 -0.46 6.00 3.59
C GLN A 35 0.82 6.82 3.39
N VAL A 36 0.84 7.67 2.38
CA VAL A 36 1.98 8.56 2.17
C VAL A 36 2.17 9.47 3.39
N ALA A 37 1.10 10.06 3.88
CA ALA A 37 1.15 10.93 5.05
C ALA A 37 1.66 10.19 6.28
N LYS A 38 1.20 8.96 6.46
CA LYS A 38 1.62 8.13 7.59
C LYS A 38 3.12 7.88 7.58
N TYR A 39 3.66 7.45 6.45
CA TYR A 39 5.09 7.15 6.39
C TYR A 39 5.95 8.40 6.40
N ASN A 40 5.43 9.51 5.88
CA ASN A 40 6.13 10.77 6.00
C ASN A 40 6.23 11.21 7.46
N TRP A 41 5.14 11.11 8.20
CA TRP A 41 5.13 11.53 9.59
C TRP A 41 6.01 10.66 10.47
N ARG A 42 5.97 9.34 10.29
CA ARG A 42 6.71 8.44 11.16
C ARG A 42 8.15 8.19 10.73
N MET A 43 8.59 8.80 9.62
CA MET A 43 9.92 8.55 9.08
C MET A 43 11.01 8.72 10.13
N GLY A 44 11.72 7.61 10.39
CA GLY A 44 12.80 7.61 11.37
C GLY A 44 12.36 7.59 12.83
N ARG A 45 11.05 7.56 13.10
CA ARG A 45 10.56 7.58 14.49
C ARG A 45 10.40 6.18 15.07
N LYS A 46 10.03 5.23 14.25
CA LYS A 46 9.80 3.86 14.70
C LYS A 46 10.76 2.89 14.05
N ASP A 47 10.91 3.01 12.74
CA ASP A 47 11.81 2.17 11.96
C ASP A 47 12.87 3.06 11.32
N GLU A 48 13.78 2.46 10.57
CA GLU A 48 14.77 3.26 9.88
C GLU A 48 14.12 4.18 8.87
N ALA A 49 14.63 5.40 8.76
CA ALA A 49 14.09 6.41 7.87
C ALA A 49 14.05 5.94 6.42
N ALA A 50 15.09 5.24 5.97
CA ALA A 50 15.15 4.75 4.60
C ALA A 50 14.03 3.76 4.32
N GLN A 51 13.69 2.93 5.29
CA GLN A 51 12.65 1.95 5.15
C GLN A 51 11.27 2.62 5.02
N ASP A 52 11.02 3.61 5.85
CA ASP A 52 9.78 4.36 5.76
C ASP A 52 9.69 5.15 4.47
N ALA A 53 10.81 5.69 4.00
CA ALA A 53 10.86 6.40 2.74
C ALA A 53 10.52 5.47 1.56
N GLN A 54 10.99 4.22 1.61
CA GLN A 54 10.67 3.24 0.58
C GLN A 54 9.19 2.91 0.58
N LYS A 55 8.59 2.78 1.75
CA LYS A 55 7.16 2.53 1.85
C LYS A 55 6.35 3.71 1.31
N LEU A 56 6.78 4.91 1.65
CA LEU A 56 6.16 6.12 1.13
C LEU A 56 6.20 6.13 -0.39
N LEU A 57 7.36 5.86 -0.95
CA LEU A 57 7.53 5.84 -2.40
C LEU A 57 6.64 4.78 -3.05
N TRP A 58 6.52 3.63 -2.41
CA TRP A 58 5.69 2.54 -2.93
C TRP A 58 4.24 2.99 -3.09
N TYR A 59 3.69 3.61 -2.05
CA TYR A 59 2.30 4.09 -2.11
C TYR A 59 2.17 5.30 -3.04
N ALA A 60 3.15 6.19 -3.02
CA ALA A 60 3.12 7.38 -3.88
C ALA A 60 3.16 7.02 -5.36
N SER A 61 3.79 5.89 -5.71
CA SER A 61 3.83 5.43 -7.08
C SER A 61 2.43 5.19 -7.63
N PHE A 62 1.56 4.59 -6.83
CA PHE A 62 0.17 4.39 -7.26
C PHE A 62 -0.54 5.71 -7.50
N LEU A 63 -0.27 6.72 -6.68
CA LEU A 63 -0.85 8.05 -6.88
C LEU A 63 -0.41 8.66 -8.19
N ALA A 64 0.82 8.36 -8.60
CA ALA A 64 1.37 8.86 -9.84
C ALA A 64 0.89 8.06 -11.06
N GLY A 65 0.08 7.04 -10.83
CA GLY A 65 -0.43 6.23 -11.93
C GLY A 65 0.48 5.09 -12.32
N ALA A 66 1.44 4.75 -11.48
CA ALA A 66 2.36 3.65 -11.74
C ALA A 66 2.21 2.58 -10.69
N ASP A 67 2.37 1.33 -11.10
CA ASP A 67 2.34 0.22 -10.16
C ASP A 67 3.78 -0.17 -9.85
N PRO A 68 4.25 0.02 -8.60
CA PRO A 68 5.65 -0.24 -8.27
C PRO A 68 6.04 -1.72 -8.40
N ARG A 69 5.06 -2.60 -8.58
CA ARG A 69 5.31 -4.04 -8.73
C ARG A 69 5.60 -4.44 -10.17
N GLU A 70 5.37 -3.55 -11.13
CA GLU A 70 5.44 -3.95 -12.54
C GLU A 70 6.83 -4.29 -13.02
N ASN A 71 7.86 -3.89 -12.30
CA ASN A 71 9.24 -4.15 -12.70
C ASN A 71 9.89 -5.32 -11.97
N ARG A 72 9.13 -6.12 -11.26
CA ARG A 72 9.72 -7.27 -10.57
C ARG A 72 9.83 -8.49 -11.48
#